data_0aa06c14b4a6a69f342243cb0971c743
#
_entry.id   0aa06c14b4a6a69f342243cb0971c743
#
_cell.length_a   1.000
_cell.length_b   1.000
_cell.length_c   1.000
_cell.angle_alpha   90.00
_cell.angle_beta   90.00
_cell.angle_gamma   90.00
#
_symmetry.space_group_name_H-M   'P 1'
#
loop_
_entity.id
_entity.type
_entity.pdbx_description
1 polymer ?
#
loop_
_entity_poly.entity_id
_entity_poly.type
_entity_poly.pdbx_seq_one_letter_code
_entity_poly.pdbx_strand_id
1 'polypeptide(L)'
;EIFSPGYLDVPNPYNPDQPTRFVDWRYQGNVNLASAIAQSSNVYFYIVGGGSPNQAMAGQGGIKGLGISRLYDWWTKFGFGKELGVDLPGEAEGFLPNAATKEQKTGKPWLLGDTYHVSIGQGDLLLTPLQLISYIGAIANGGKVYRPYLASSAEKPTVISDLSSTLPSIKEVQKGMIKAVEFSKGTAFSLHDLPFSVAGKTGSAQVKDNAEENAF
;
A
#
# COMPACT_ATOMS: atom_id res chain seq x y z
N GLU A 1 -7.11 16.80 -3.22
CA GLU A 1 -6.50 16.81 -1.89
C GLU A 1 -7.45 16.21 -0.86
N ILE A 2 -6.92 15.59 0.17
CA ILE A 2 -7.65 15.02 1.31
C ILE A 2 -7.09 15.66 2.57
N PHE A 3 -7.96 16.08 3.48
CA PHE A 3 -7.55 16.59 4.79
C PHE A 3 -7.27 15.41 5.75
N SER A 4 -6.06 15.34 6.29
CA SER A 4 -5.62 14.33 7.26
C SER A 4 -5.46 14.95 8.64
N PRO A 5 -6.46 14.82 9.53
CA PRO A 5 -6.40 15.34 10.89
C PRO A 5 -5.60 14.43 11.85
N GLY A 6 -5.00 13.34 11.34
CA GLY A 6 -4.34 12.33 12.14
C GLY A 6 -5.23 11.14 12.51
N TYR A 7 -6.45 11.11 12.04
CA TYR A 7 -7.39 9.99 12.21
C TYR A 7 -8.55 10.06 11.20
N LEU A 8 -9.27 8.95 11.09
CA LEU A 8 -10.50 8.83 10.33
C LEU A 8 -11.58 8.21 11.22
N ASP A 9 -12.63 8.96 11.53
CA ASP A 9 -13.79 8.45 12.28
C ASP A 9 -14.83 7.89 11.31
N VAL A 10 -15.23 6.66 11.54
CA VAL A 10 -16.19 5.94 10.72
C VAL A 10 -17.42 5.65 11.57
N PRO A 11 -18.64 6.03 11.13
CA PRO A 11 -19.86 5.74 11.85
C PRO A 11 -19.96 4.25 12.22
N ASN A 12 -20.23 3.97 13.47
CA ASN A 12 -20.44 2.61 13.95
C ASN A 12 -21.96 2.34 13.96
N PRO A 13 -22.48 1.44 13.09
CA PRO A 13 -23.92 1.17 13.03
C PRO A 13 -24.48 0.51 14.30
N TYR A 14 -23.62 -0.11 15.10
CA TYR A 14 -23.99 -0.75 16.36
C TYR A 14 -23.90 0.18 17.57
N ASN A 15 -23.18 1.29 17.45
CA ASN A 15 -23.05 2.33 18.47
C ASN A 15 -22.85 3.70 17.82
N PRO A 16 -23.93 4.38 17.43
CA PRO A 16 -23.85 5.65 16.68
C PRO A 16 -23.11 6.78 17.44
N ASP A 17 -23.12 6.74 18.76
CA ASP A 17 -22.47 7.74 19.62
C ASP A 17 -20.94 7.52 19.74
N GLN A 18 -20.44 6.37 19.29
CA GLN A 18 -19.02 6.01 19.36
C GLN A 18 -18.53 5.54 17.98
N PRO A 19 -18.07 6.44 17.11
CA PRO A 19 -17.50 6.06 15.84
C PRO A 19 -16.24 5.20 16.02
N THR A 20 -16.01 4.29 15.09
CA THR A 20 -14.74 3.54 15.04
C THR A 20 -13.65 4.45 14.49
N ARG A 21 -12.59 4.64 15.28
CA ARG A 21 -11.47 5.50 14.90
C ARG A 21 -10.32 4.70 14.30
N PHE A 22 -9.94 5.10 13.08
CA PHE A 22 -8.75 4.62 12.38
C PHE A 22 -7.67 5.71 12.48
N VAL A 23 -6.56 5.42 13.16
CA VAL A 23 -5.53 6.41 13.46
C VAL A 23 -4.51 6.55 12.34
N ASP A 24 -4.00 7.76 12.16
CA ASP A 24 -2.76 8.03 11.45
C ASP A 24 -1.65 8.27 12.51
N TRP A 25 -0.40 8.19 12.10
CA TRP A 25 0.73 8.35 13.02
C TRP A 25 1.00 9.82 13.39
N ARG A 26 0.43 10.78 12.65
CA ARG A 26 0.47 12.22 12.96
C ARG A 26 -0.59 13.01 12.19
N TYR A 27 -0.79 14.26 12.61
CA TYR A 27 -1.51 15.29 11.81
C TYR A 27 -0.68 15.69 10.59
N GLN A 28 -1.31 15.80 9.41
CA GLN A 28 -0.64 16.14 8.15
C GLN A 28 -1.29 17.28 7.37
N GLY A 29 -2.51 17.68 7.72
CA GLY A 29 -3.27 18.71 6.99
C GLY A 29 -3.75 18.23 5.63
N ASN A 30 -3.76 19.12 4.64
CA ASN A 30 -4.16 18.76 3.27
C ASN A 30 -3.03 18.01 2.55
N VAL A 31 -3.32 16.82 2.07
CA VAL A 31 -2.38 15.95 1.33
C VAL A 31 -2.96 15.58 -0.03
N ASN A 32 -2.12 15.62 -1.04
CA ASN A 32 -2.35 15.00 -2.36
C ASN A 32 -1.59 13.67 -2.44
N LEU A 33 -1.69 12.94 -3.55
CA LEU A 33 -1.03 11.65 -3.72
C LEU A 33 0.47 11.70 -3.40
N ALA A 34 1.19 12.65 -3.98
CA ALA A 34 2.64 12.73 -3.78
C ALA A 34 3.03 13.04 -2.32
N SER A 35 2.31 13.96 -1.66
CA SER A 35 2.56 14.28 -0.25
C SER A 35 2.09 13.17 0.69
N ALA A 36 1.02 12.44 0.34
CA ALA A 36 0.54 11.30 1.12
C ALA A 36 1.54 10.13 1.08
N ILE A 37 2.14 9.84 -0.09
CA ILE A 37 3.22 8.86 -0.22
C ILE A 37 4.45 9.32 0.59
N ALA A 38 4.86 10.58 0.40
CA ALA A 38 6.04 11.14 1.06
C ALA A 38 5.95 11.14 2.59
N GLN A 39 4.78 11.44 3.12
CA GLN A 39 4.52 11.53 4.56
C GLN A 39 3.90 10.26 5.14
N SER A 40 3.69 9.22 4.33
CA SER A 40 3.08 7.96 4.73
C SER A 40 1.70 8.13 5.40
N SER A 41 0.78 8.87 4.75
CA SER A 41 -0.52 9.20 5.32
C SER A 41 -1.46 8.00 5.31
N ASN A 42 -1.80 7.50 6.50
CA ASN A 42 -2.81 6.45 6.63
C ASN A 42 -4.19 6.95 6.20
N VAL A 43 -4.61 8.13 6.67
CA VAL A 43 -5.94 8.70 6.36
C VAL A 43 -6.16 8.82 4.85
N TYR A 44 -5.14 9.27 4.09
CA TYR A 44 -5.24 9.35 2.64
C TYR A 44 -5.54 7.99 2.03
N PHE A 45 -4.79 6.96 2.42
CA PHE A 45 -4.95 5.62 1.85
C PHE A 45 -6.18 4.88 2.38
N TYR A 46 -6.64 5.13 3.61
CA TYR A 46 -7.95 4.67 4.06
C TYR A 46 -9.06 5.16 3.12
N ILE A 47 -9.08 6.47 2.84
CA ILE A 47 -10.12 7.07 2.00
C ILE A 47 -10.01 6.62 0.54
N VAL A 48 -8.82 6.53 -0.02
CA VAL A 48 -8.63 6.04 -1.41
C VAL A 48 -8.99 4.56 -1.53
N GLY A 49 -8.65 3.75 -0.54
CA GLY A 49 -8.95 2.32 -0.53
C GLY A 49 -10.40 2.00 -0.21
N GLY A 50 -10.91 2.49 0.91
CA GLY A 50 -12.23 2.13 1.42
C GLY A 50 -13.33 3.15 1.15
N GLY A 51 -12.98 4.38 0.79
CA GLY A 51 -13.92 5.49 0.61
C GLY A 51 -14.02 6.42 1.81
N SER A 52 -14.61 7.58 1.58
CA SER A 52 -14.87 8.56 2.63
C SER A 52 -16.13 8.18 3.42
N PRO A 53 -16.06 8.03 4.75
CA PRO A 53 -17.24 7.72 5.56
C PRO A 53 -18.22 8.91 5.66
N ASN A 54 -17.72 10.14 5.49
CA ASN A 54 -18.49 11.37 5.55
C ASN A 54 -18.24 12.21 4.30
N GLN A 55 -19.28 12.70 3.67
CA GLN A 55 -19.19 13.60 2.51
C GLN A 55 -18.38 14.89 2.81
N ALA A 56 -18.38 15.35 4.06
CA ALA A 56 -17.66 16.55 4.48
C ALA A 56 -16.12 16.41 4.41
N MET A 57 -15.56 15.21 4.53
CA MET A 57 -14.10 14.99 4.45
C MET A 57 -13.55 14.95 3.03
N ALA A 58 -14.40 14.80 2.04
CA ALA A 58 -14.01 14.60 0.64
C ALA A 58 -14.45 15.75 -0.29
N GLY A 59 -14.87 16.87 0.27
CA GLY A 59 -15.51 17.91 -0.52
C GLY A 59 -16.92 17.52 -1.01
N GLN A 60 -17.49 18.31 -1.92
CA GLN A 60 -18.85 18.06 -2.42
C GLN A 60 -18.90 16.78 -3.28
N GLY A 61 -19.19 15.65 -2.69
CA GLY A 61 -19.43 14.43 -3.45
C GLY A 61 -18.91 13.13 -2.85
N GLY A 62 -18.06 13.19 -1.83
CA GLY A 62 -17.45 11.99 -1.22
C GLY A 62 -16.50 11.25 -2.19
N ILE A 63 -15.49 10.58 -1.65
CA ILE A 63 -14.60 9.71 -2.45
C ILE A 63 -15.13 8.28 -2.35
N LYS A 64 -15.50 7.70 -3.50
CA LYS A 64 -15.79 6.28 -3.60
C LYS A 64 -14.47 5.53 -3.60
N GLY A 65 -14.20 4.76 -2.54
CA GLY A 65 -12.99 3.94 -2.45
C GLY A 65 -12.86 2.91 -3.56
N LEU A 66 -11.65 2.37 -3.70
CA LEU A 66 -11.36 1.28 -4.63
C LEU A 66 -12.14 0.02 -4.26
N GLY A 67 -12.23 -0.28 -2.97
CA GLY A 67 -12.78 -1.53 -2.45
C GLY A 67 -11.81 -2.70 -2.61
N ILE A 68 -12.07 -3.76 -1.84
CA ILE A 68 -11.17 -4.93 -1.78
C ILE A 68 -11.00 -5.61 -3.15
N SER A 69 -12.04 -5.69 -3.98
CA SER A 69 -11.93 -6.38 -5.29
C SER A 69 -10.92 -5.69 -6.21
N ARG A 70 -10.98 -4.34 -6.33
CA ARG A 70 -10.02 -3.61 -7.17
C ARG A 70 -8.62 -3.59 -6.57
N LEU A 71 -8.48 -3.53 -5.24
CA LEU A 71 -7.18 -3.68 -4.58
C LEU A 71 -6.57 -5.04 -4.89
N TYR A 72 -7.35 -6.12 -4.74
CA TYR A 72 -6.94 -7.48 -5.05
C TYR A 72 -6.48 -7.64 -6.51
N ASP A 73 -7.25 -7.08 -7.47
CA ASP A 73 -6.92 -7.11 -8.90
C ASP A 73 -5.59 -6.42 -9.21
N TRP A 74 -5.29 -5.31 -8.52
CA TRP A 74 -4.02 -4.62 -8.69
C TRP A 74 -2.86 -5.36 -8.04
N TRP A 75 -3.04 -5.92 -6.85
CA TRP A 75 -2.01 -6.70 -6.18
C TRP A 75 -1.59 -7.91 -7.03
N THR A 76 -2.56 -8.63 -7.59
CA THR A 76 -2.25 -9.79 -8.47
C THR A 76 -1.50 -9.37 -9.74
N LYS A 77 -1.81 -8.20 -10.31
CA LYS A 77 -1.06 -7.66 -11.46
C LYS A 77 0.40 -7.35 -11.12
N PHE A 78 0.69 -6.96 -9.89
CA PHE A 78 2.06 -6.77 -9.41
C PHE A 78 2.76 -8.06 -8.97
N GLY A 79 2.09 -9.21 -9.09
CA GLY A 79 2.67 -10.51 -8.78
C GLY A 79 2.51 -10.94 -7.32
N PHE A 80 1.71 -10.23 -6.52
CA PHE A 80 1.43 -10.62 -5.14
C PHE A 80 0.50 -11.83 -5.08
N GLY A 81 0.60 -12.63 -4.01
CA GLY A 81 -0.25 -13.77 -3.75
C GLY A 81 0.04 -14.98 -4.63
N LYS A 82 1.21 -15.07 -5.23
CA LYS A 82 1.71 -16.22 -6.02
C LYS A 82 3.23 -16.27 -6.03
N GLU A 83 3.78 -17.41 -6.35
CA GLU A 83 5.21 -17.54 -6.67
C GLU A 83 5.57 -16.69 -7.90
N LEU A 84 6.69 -15.99 -7.85
CA LEU A 84 7.24 -15.23 -8.98
C LEU A 84 8.12 -16.10 -9.89
N GLY A 85 8.45 -17.31 -9.45
CA GLY A 85 9.23 -18.31 -10.17
C GLY A 85 10.73 -18.06 -10.06
N VAL A 86 11.23 -17.64 -8.89
CA VAL A 86 12.67 -17.57 -8.64
C VAL A 86 13.33 -18.93 -8.85
N ASP A 87 14.57 -18.94 -9.26
CA ASP A 87 15.38 -20.15 -9.50
C ASP A 87 15.88 -20.84 -8.23
N LEU A 88 15.08 -20.75 -7.14
CA LEU A 88 15.29 -21.44 -5.88
C LEU A 88 14.04 -22.25 -5.49
N PRO A 89 14.21 -23.41 -4.86
CA PRO A 89 13.08 -24.17 -4.34
C PRO A 89 12.47 -23.51 -3.11
N GLY A 90 11.17 -23.71 -2.88
CA GLY A 90 10.48 -23.29 -1.66
C GLY A 90 10.12 -21.82 -1.62
N GLU A 91 9.88 -21.18 -2.77
CA GLU A 91 9.33 -19.84 -2.84
C GLU A 91 7.94 -19.82 -2.16
N ALA A 92 7.68 -18.81 -1.33
CA ALA A 92 6.39 -18.63 -0.67
C ALA A 92 5.50 -17.69 -1.49
N GLU A 93 4.20 -18.02 -1.57
CA GLU A 93 3.21 -17.25 -2.32
C GLU A 93 2.76 -15.96 -1.60
N GLY A 94 2.99 -15.85 -0.28
CA GLY A 94 2.34 -14.83 0.52
C GLY A 94 0.83 -15.12 0.67
N PHE A 95 0.05 -14.09 1.05
CA PHE A 95 -1.40 -14.22 1.18
C PHE A 95 -2.10 -12.91 0.84
N LEU A 96 -3.05 -12.97 -0.09
CA LEU A 96 -3.92 -11.84 -0.44
C LEU A 96 -5.32 -12.09 0.13
N PRO A 97 -5.74 -11.31 1.14
CA PRO A 97 -7.05 -11.44 1.72
C PRO A 97 -8.14 -10.90 0.77
N ASN A 98 -9.32 -11.53 0.81
CA ASN A 98 -10.54 -11.06 0.17
C ASN A 98 -11.77 -11.49 0.97
N ALA A 99 -12.97 -11.10 0.52
CA ALA A 99 -14.21 -11.39 1.22
C ALA A 99 -14.43 -12.90 1.43
N ALA A 100 -14.19 -13.70 0.39
CA ALA A 100 -14.40 -15.14 0.46
C ALA A 100 -13.40 -15.84 1.40
N THR A 101 -12.12 -15.48 1.33
CA THR A 101 -11.08 -16.05 2.21
C THR A 101 -11.29 -15.68 3.67
N LYS A 102 -11.76 -14.44 3.95
CA LYS A 102 -12.09 -14.03 5.32
C LYS A 102 -13.29 -14.83 5.86
N GLU A 103 -14.37 -14.93 5.07
CA GLU A 103 -15.55 -15.67 5.48
C GLU A 103 -15.24 -17.16 5.74
N GLN A 104 -14.46 -17.78 4.85
CA GLN A 104 -14.01 -19.16 5.01
C GLN A 104 -13.16 -19.36 6.27
N LYS A 105 -12.24 -18.42 6.56
CA LYS A 105 -11.31 -18.51 7.70
C LYS A 105 -11.96 -18.20 9.05
N THR A 106 -12.89 -17.24 9.07
CA THR A 106 -13.40 -16.66 10.32
C THR A 106 -14.91 -16.80 10.52
N GLY A 107 -15.66 -17.18 9.51
CA GLY A 107 -17.12 -17.16 9.49
C GLY A 107 -17.72 -15.74 9.49
N LYS A 108 -16.92 -14.70 9.29
CA LYS A 108 -17.35 -13.30 9.36
C LYS A 108 -17.29 -12.63 7.99
N PRO A 109 -18.25 -11.74 7.66
CA PRO A 109 -18.21 -11.01 6.41
C PRO A 109 -17.03 -10.00 6.37
N TRP A 110 -16.66 -9.60 5.15
CA TRP A 110 -15.72 -8.51 4.94
C TRP A 110 -16.35 -7.17 5.29
N LEU A 111 -15.71 -6.41 6.16
CA LEU A 111 -16.18 -5.10 6.60
C LEU A 111 -15.34 -3.97 5.96
N LEU A 112 -15.85 -2.75 6.03
CA LEU A 112 -15.14 -1.56 5.55
C LEU A 112 -13.80 -1.37 6.26
N GLY A 113 -13.75 -1.64 7.58
CA GLY A 113 -12.52 -1.59 8.36
C GLY A 113 -11.42 -2.53 7.86
N ASP A 114 -11.79 -3.72 7.36
CA ASP A 114 -10.80 -4.62 6.75
C ASP A 114 -10.17 -3.98 5.51
N THR A 115 -10.98 -3.29 4.68
CA THR A 115 -10.48 -2.57 3.51
C THR A 115 -9.53 -1.44 3.91
N TYR A 116 -9.84 -0.70 4.97
CA TYR A 116 -8.94 0.33 5.48
C TYR A 116 -7.61 -0.26 5.93
N HIS A 117 -7.61 -1.32 6.73
CA HIS A 117 -6.37 -1.97 7.18
C HIS A 117 -5.50 -2.44 6.01
N VAL A 118 -6.06 -3.17 5.05
CA VAL A 118 -5.26 -3.65 3.91
C VAL A 118 -4.80 -2.53 2.98
N SER A 119 -5.49 -1.38 2.97
CA SER A 119 -5.11 -0.21 2.17
C SER A 119 -3.81 0.47 2.65
N ILE A 120 -3.39 0.19 3.87
CA ILE A 120 -2.12 0.64 4.45
C ILE A 120 -1.12 -0.50 4.67
N GLY A 121 -1.39 -1.69 4.11
CA GLY A 121 -0.51 -2.85 4.23
C GLY A 121 -0.62 -3.60 5.57
N GLN A 122 -1.71 -3.39 6.31
CA GLN A 122 -2.01 -4.05 7.57
C GLN A 122 -3.10 -5.14 7.40
N GLY A 123 -3.52 -5.77 8.48
CA GLY A 123 -4.51 -6.84 8.47
C GLY A 123 -3.93 -8.18 8.01
N ASP A 124 -4.72 -8.98 7.29
CA ASP A 124 -4.32 -10.33 6.87
C ASP A 124 -3.42 -10.35 5.60
N LEU A 125 -2.99 -9.20 5.08
CA LEU A 125 -2.11 -9.11 3.91
C LEU A 125 -0.70 -9.61 4.25
N LEU A 126 -0.22 -10.66 3.58
CA LEU A 126 1.14 -11.19 3.75
C LEU A 126 1.88 -11.18 2.41
N LEU A 127 3.00 -10.48 2.38
CA LEU A 127 3.88 -10.39 1.22
C LEU A 127 5.28 -10.91 1.56
N THR A 128 5.93 -11.51 0.57
CA THR A 128 7.33 -11.91 0.72
C THR A 128 8.26 -10.75 0.38
N PRO A 129 9.48 -10.68 0.95
CA PRO A 129 10.49 -9.69 0.55
C PRO A 129 10.79 -9.74 -0.96
N LEU A 130 10.72 -10.92 -1.58
CA LEU A 130 10.92 -11.09 -3.02
C LEU A 130 9.81 -10.43 -3.84
N GLN A 131 8.55 -10.55 -3.40
CA GLN A 131 7.44 -9.86 -4.02
C GLN A 131 7.57 -8.34 -3.88
N LEU A 132 7.97 -7.86 -2.70
CA LEU A 132 8.17 -6.43 -2.46
C LEU A 132 9.27 -5.84 -3.33
N ILE A 133 10.44 -6.48 -3.46
CA ILE A 133 11.51 -5.96 -4.32
C ILE A 133 11.11 -5.99 -5.80
N SER A 134 10.39 -7.03 -6.26
CA SER A 134 9.89 -7.11 -7.64
C SER A 134 8.87 -6.01 -7.93
N TYR A 135 7.97 -5.72 -6.98
CA TYR A 135 7.01 -4.62 -7.07
C TYR A 135 7.72 -3.26 -7.14
N ILE A 136 8.69 -2.99 -6.25
CA ILE A 136 9.47 -1.75 -6.28
C ILE A 136 10.26 -1.64 -7.60
N GLY A 137 10.84 -2.74 -8.06
CA GLY A 137 11.49 -2.83 -9.38
C GLY A 137 10.55 -2.46 -10.53
N ALA A 138 9.29 -2.92 -10.49
CA ALA A 138 8.29 -2.56 -11.48
C ALA A 138 7.92 -1.06 -11.44
N ILE A 139 7.80 -0.47 -10.25
CA ILE A 139 7.62 0.98 -10.12
C ILE A 139 8.82 1.73 -10.71
N ALA A 140 10.05 1.30 -10.41
CA ALA A 140 11.27 1.95 -10.87
C ALA A 140 11.44 1.90 -12.40
N ASN A 141 11.08 0.77 -13.04
CA ASN A 141 11.29 0.56 -14.48
C ASN A 141 10.10 0.98 -15.37
N GLY A 142 9.04 1.55 -14.78
CA GLY A 142 7.88 2.04 -15.53
C GLY A 142 6.79 1.00 -15.77
N GLY A 143 6.73 -0.09 -15.00
CA GLY A 143 5.58 -0.99 -14.92
C GLY A 143 5.81 -2.44 -15.29
N LYS A 144 7.04 -2.87 -15.56
CA LYS A 144 7.33 -4.27 -15.89
C LYS A 144 7.71 -5.05 -14.65
N VAL A 145 6.94 -6.08 -14.31
CA VAL A 145 7.26 -7.05 -13.27
C VAL A 145 8.09 -8.15 -13.90
N TYR A 146 9.32 -8.31 -13.47
CA TYR A 146 10.22 -9.35 -13.95
C TYR A 146 10.24 -10.55 -13.03
N ARG A 147 10.42 -11.74 -13.61
CA ARG A 147 10.78 -12.94 -12.87
C ARG A 147 12.13 -12.71 -12.19
N PRO A 148 12.21 -12.84 -10.86
CA PRO A 148 13.49 -12.77 -10.17
C PRO A 148 14.34 -14.01 -10.45
N TYR A 149 15.67 -13.86 -10.44
CA TYR A 149 16.62 -14.96 -10.55
C TYR A 149 17.90 -14.63 -9.78
N LEU A 150 18.58 -15.64 -9.32
CA LEU A 150 19.86 -15.54 -8.59
C LEU A 150 21.04 -16.06 -9.42
N ALA A 151 20.80 -17.10 -10.22
CA ALA A 151 21.85 -17.61 -11.08
C ALA A 151 22.17 -16.61 -12.19
N SER A 152 23.45 -16.29 -12.37
CA SER A 152 23.96 -15.47 -13.47
C SER A 152 23.92 -16.22 -14.83
N SER A 153 22.93 -17.10 -15.02
CA SER A 153 22.73 -17.75 -16.32
C SER A 153 22.26 -16.68 -17.31
N ALA A 154 22.81 -16.71 -18.50
CA ALA A 154 22.58 -15.73 -19.55
C ALA A 154 21.15 -15.74 -20.15
N GLU A 155 20.15 -16.08 -19.36
CA GLU A 155 18.75 -16.00 -19.77
C GLU A 155 18.31 -14.54 -19.84
N LYS A 156 17.58 -14.22 -20.90
CA LYS A 156 16.99 -12.89 -21.04
C LYS A 156 15.96 -12.67 -19.92
N PRO A 157 15.90 -11.45 -19.34
CA PRO A 157 14.91 -11.12 -18.35
C PRO A 157 13.49 -11.45 -18.82
N THR A 158 12.76 -12.26 -18.05
CA THR A 158 11.37 -12.65 -18.37
C THR A 158 10.40 -11.72 -17.70
N VAL A 159 9.54 -11.06 -18.49
CA VAL A 159 8.43 -10.22 -18.00
C VAL A 159 7.26 -11.13 -17.65
N ILE A 160 6.84 -11.13 -16.39
CA ILE A 160 5.67 -11.90 -15.89
C ILE A 160 4.38 -11.07 -15.86
N SER A 161 4.50 -9.73 -15.82
CA SER A 161 3.39 -8.80 -15.95
C SER A 161 3.87 -7.47 -16.52
N ASP A 162 3.12 -6.90 -17.46
CA ASP A 162 3.43 -5.60 -18.07
C ASP A 162 2.31 -4.60 -17.79
N LEU A 163 2.61 -3.63 -16.94
CA LEU A 163 1.74 -2.54 -16.54
C LEU A 163 2.17 -1.19 -17.15
N SER A 164 3.01 -1.20 -18.19
CA SER A 164 3.53 0.02 -18.83
C SER A 164 2.43 0.93 -19.41
N SER A 165 1.24 0.40 -19.68
CA SER A 165 0.06 1.20 -20.03
C SER A 165 -0.37 2.16 -18.91
N THR A 166 0.05 1.93 -17.67
CA THR A 166 -0.23 2.78 -16.50
C THR A 166 0.94 3.71 -16.14
N LEU A 167 1.90 3.88 -17.04
CA LEU A 167 3.09 4.72 -16.81
C LEU A 167 2.80 6.13 -16.27
N PRO A 168 1.74 6.86 -16.71
CA PRO A 168 1.41 8.15 -16.11
C PRO A 168 1.15 8.06 -14.60
N SER A 169 0.41 7.04 -14.14
CA SER A 169 0.13 6.81 -12.73
C SER A 169 1.40 6.39 -11.96
N ILE A 170 2.23 5.54 -12.56
CA ILE A 170 3.52 5.13 -11.98
C ILE A 170 4.42 6.34 -11.77
N LYS A 171 4.49 7.27 -12.72
CA LYS A 171 5.25 8.52 -12.57
C LYS A 171 4.77 9.38 -11.40
N GLU A 172 3.46 9.45 -11.15
CA GLU A 172 2.94 10.16 -9.98
C GLU A 172 3.35 9.48 -8.67
N VAL A 173 3.37 8.13 -8.62
CA VAL A 173 3.90 7.39 -7.48
C VAL A 173 5.39 7.66 -7.29
N GLN A 174 6.19 7.62 -8.36
CA GLN A 174 7.63 7.93 -8.32
C GLN A 174 7.89 9.34 -7.75
N LYS A 175 7.11 10.35 -8.15
CA LYS A 175 7.19 11.71 -7.57
C LYS A 175 6.98 11.71 -6.06
N GLY A 176 6.02 10.93 -5.57
CA GLY A 176 5.78 10.76 -4.14
C GLY A 176 6.95 10.09 -3.42
N MET A 177 7.55 9.07 -4.03
CA MET A 177 8.72 8.36 -3.49
C MET A 177 9.97 9.24 -3.47
N ILE A 178 10.21 10.06 -4.50
CA ILE A 178 11.28 11.07 -4.51
C ILE A 178 11.03 12.08 -3.39
N LYS A 179 9.80 12.59 -3.28
CA LYS A 179 9.42 13.54 -2.24
C LYS A 179 9.57 12.98 -0.83
N ALA A 180 9.47 11.66 -0.63
CA ALA A 180 9.72 11.05 0.68
C ALA A 180 11.16 11.26 1.17
N VAL A 181 12.11 11.40 0.25
CA VAL A 181 13.53 11.65 0.54
C VAL A 181 13.86 13.15 0.53
N GLU A 182 13.36 13.92 -0.44
CA GLU A 182 13.75 15.31 -0.64
C GLU A 182 13.00 16.31 0.24
N PHE A 183 11.80 15.98 0.68
CA PHE A 183 10.97 16.88 1.49
C PHE A 183 11.31 16.74 2.97
N SER A 184 11.52 17.87 3.68
CA SER A 184 11.88 17.88 5.10
C SER A 184 10.88 17.17 6.04
N LYS A 185 9.61 17.01 5.62
CA LYS A 185 8.61 16.22 6.32
C LYS A 185 8.43 14.82 5.71
N GLY A 186 9.25 14.44 4.74
CA GLY A 186 9.27 13.09 4.16
C GLY A 186 9.80 12.07 5.14
N THR A 187 9.23 10.85 5.11
CA THR A 187 9.58 9.80 6.07
C THR A 187 10.96 9.18 5.85
N ALA A 188 11.57 9.42 4.70
CA ALA A 188 12.92 8.97 4.35
C ALA A 188 13.91 10.15 4.17
N PHE A 189 13.62 11.32 4.76
CA PHE A 189 14.45 12.53 4.63
C PHE A 189 15.90 12.34 5.11
N SER A 190 16.15 11.39 6.00
CA SER A 190 17.54 11.04 6.41
C SER A 190 18.45 10.57 5.27
N LEU A 191 17.88 10.24 4.10
CA LEU A 191 18.64 9.81 2.92
C LEU A 191 18.93 10.96 1.92
N HIS A 192 18.51 12.21 2.21
CA HIS A 192 18.60 13.32 1.24
C HIS A 192 20.05 13.75 0.95
N ASP A 193 20.98 13.54 1.88
CA ASP A 193 22.40 13.91 1.74
C ASP A 193 23.26 12.88 0.99
N LEU A 194 22.66 11.80 0.49
CA LEU A 194 23.41 10.81 -0.28
C LEU A 194 23.91 11.40 -1.61
N PRO A 195 25.11 11.00 -2.09
CA PRO A 195 25.71 11.55 -3.31
C PRO A 195 25.03 11.09 -4.61
N PHE A 196 23.85 10.50 -4.51
CA PHE A 196 23.03 10.02 -5.62
C PHE A 196 21.55 10.18 -5.28
N SER A 197 20.70 10.31 -6.30
CA SER A 197 19.25 10.43 -6.12
C SER A 197 18.65 9.14 -5.60
N VAL A 198 17.83 9.26 -4.57
CA VAL A 198 17.10 8.14 -3.95
C VAL A 198 15.61 8.43 -3.99
N ALA A 199 14.83 7.40 -4.24
CA ALA A 199 13.38 7.40 -4.10
C ALA A 199 12.97 6.24 -3.19
N GLY A 200 12.07 6.47 -2.25
CA GLY A 200 11.72 5.44 -1.27
C GLY A 200 10.31 5.56 -0.73
N LYS A 201 9.86 4.49 -0.10
CA LYS A 201 8.66 4.46 0.74
C LYS A 201 8.99 3.66 2.00
N THR A 202 8.88 4.31 3.14
CA THR A 202 9.03 3.63 4.43
C THR A 202 7.84 2.71 4.70
N GLY A 203 8.07 1.60 5.39
CA GLY A 203 7.03 0.67 5.82
C GLY A 203 7.20 0.31 7.29
N SER A 204 6.08 0.13 7.98
CA SER A 204 6.02 -0.43 9.33
C SER A 204 4.85 -1.37 9.39
N ALA A 205 5.04 -2.56 9.94
CA ALA A 205 3.98 -3.55 10.11
C ALA A 205 3.87 -3.95 11.58
N GLN A 206 2.66 -3.92 12.10
CA GLN A 206 2.36 -4.41 13.44
C GLN A 206 2.24 -5.94 13.39
N VAL A 207 3.09 -6.65 14.13
CA VAL A 207 3.15 -8.12 14.09
C VAL A 207 2.31 -8.77 15.19
N LYS A 208 2.11 -8.06 16.31
CA LYS A 208 1.29 -8.51 17.45
C LYS A 208 0.55 -7.34 18.06
N ASP A 209 -0.59 -7.60 18.70
CA ASP A 209 -1.25 -6.60 19.53
C ASP A 209 -0.29 -6.15 20.64
N ASN A 210 -0.08 -4.85 20.75
CA ASN A 210 0.87 -4.19 21.69
C ASN A 210 2.35 -4.59 21.52
N ALA A 211 2.75 -5.11 20.36
CA ALA A 211 4.15 -5.39 20.07
C ALA A 211 4.82 -4.22 19.33
N GLU A 212 6.15 -4.20 19.38
CA GLU A 212 6.96 -3.23 18.63
C GLU A 212 6.67 -3.34 17.12
N GLU A 213 6.59 -2.20 16.46
CA GLU A 213 6.47 -2.14 15.00
C GLU A 213 7.80 -2.56 14.35
N ASN A 214 7.74 -3.48 13.38
CA ASN A 214 8.90 -3.79 12.57
C ASN A 214 8.93 -2.83 11.37
N ALA A 215 10.02 -2.07 11.24
CA ALA A 215 10.30 -1.25 10.06
C ALA A 215 10.97 -2.10 8.97
N PHE A 216 10.52 -1.96 7.73
CA PHE A 216 11.09 -2.59 6.54
C PHE A 216 11.51 -1.54 5.52
#